data_b30add0b96fc7745d5fbe88db4a0b90f
#
_entry.id   b30add0b96fc7745d5fbe88db4a0b90f
#
_cell.length_a   1.000
_cell.length_b   1.000
_cell.length_c   1.000
_cell.angle_alpha   90.00
_cell.angle_beta   90.00
_cell.angle_gamma   90.00
#
_symmetry.space_group_name_H-M   'P 1'
#
loop_
_entity.id
_entity.type
_entity.pdbx_description
1 polymer ?
#
loop_
_entity_poly.entity_id
_entity_poly.type
_entity_poly.pdbx_seq_one_letter_code
_entity_poly.pdbx_strand_id
1 'polypeptide(L)'
;MRADNKTIIIGRVLLFLLCLAPLQLLLWDAVQQQLGANPVEALLHRSGEWALRLLLATLAVTPLRRVTGWGWLLRFRRMLGLYAFFYALFHFVVYLWLDRGLSWGEIGVDLLQRPYISIGFAALLILLALAATSTKGVMRRLGRRWTALHQWVYAAGLFSVIHYLWLVKSDYREPGLYAAIFLLLMLFRMGQVKRRLQHRFRVYFNAPQNMTFPESRSRISE
;
A
#
# COMPACT_ATOMS: atom_id res chain seq x y z
N MET A 1 -21.15 -13.81 2.69
CA MET A 1 -22.10 -12.77 3.14
C MET A 1 -22.00 -11.56 2.20
N ARG A 2 -23.09 -11.19 1.53
CA ARG A 2 -23.17 -9.92 0.77
C ARG A 2 -23.61 -8.84 1.76
N ALA A 3 -22.74 -7.87 2.04
CA ALA A 3 -23.14 -6.72 2.84
C ALA A 3 -24.09 -5.83 2.01
N ASP A 4 -25.15 -5.34 2.63
CA ASP A 4 -26.10 -4.41 2.03
C ASP A 4 -25.43 -3.09 1.62
N ASN A 5 -25.95 -2.40 0.60
CA ASN A 5 -25.36 -1.15 0.12
C ASN A 5 -25.31 -0.06 1.22
N LYS A 6 -26.32 0.01 2.06
CA LYS A 6 -26.36 0.95 3.20
C LYS A 6 -25.21 0.68 4.18
N THR A 7 -25.00 -0.57 4.57
CA THR A 7 -23.91 -0.99 5.46
C THR A 7 -22.53 -0.62 4.89
N ILE A 8 -22.35 -0.73 3.58
CA ILE A 8 -21.08 -0.37 2.93
C ILE A 8 -20.85 1.13 2.90
N ILE A 9 -21.90 1.93 2.69
CA ILE A 9 -21.81 3.40 2.73
C ILE A 9 -21.47 3.85 4.14
N ILE A 10 -22.16 3.35 5.15
CA ILE A 10 -21.87 3.63 6.56
C ILE A 10 -20.43 3.24 6.90
N GLY A 11 -20.00 2.04 6.52
CA GLY A 11 -18.63 1.58 6.74
C GLY A 11 -17.56 2.47 6.08
N ARG A 12 -17.86 3.04 4.90
CA ARG A 12 -16.95 3.99 4.24
C ARG A 12 -16.87 5.32 4.99
N VAL A 13 -18.00 5.85 5.44
CA VAL A 13 -18.03 7.10 6.22
C VAL A 13 -17.28 6.91 7.55
N LEU A 14 -17.54 5.82 8.26
CA LEU A 14 -16.84 5.50 9.50
C LEU A 14 -15.33 5.34 9.28
N LEU A 15 -14.92 4.61 8.25
CA LEU A 15 -13.50 4.43 7.93
C LEU A 15 -12.84 5.74 7.50
N PHE A 16 -13.56 6.61 6.77
CA PHE A 16 -13.09 7.93 6.39
C PHE A 16 -12.79 8.77 7.63
N LEU A 17 -13.74 8.84 8.58
CA LEU A 17 -13.56 9.57 9.84
C LEU A 17 -12.45 8.98 10.70
N LEU A 18 -12.39 7.64 10.78
CA LEU A 18 -11.34 6.94 11.51
C LEU A 18 -9.93 7.21 10.94
N CYS A 19 -9.79 7.25 9.61
CA CYS A 19 -8.52 7.58 8.96
C CYS A 19 -8.15 9.07 9.10
N LEU A 20 -9.12 9.96 9.29
CA LEU A 20 -8.90 11.39 9.49
C LEU A 20 -8.58 11.73 10.96
N ALA A 21 -9.11 10.97 11.90
CA ALA A 21 -8.95 11.22 13.34
C ALA A 21 -7.49 11.40 13.80
N PRO A 22 -6.51 10.60 13.35
CA PRO A 22 -5.11 10.79 13.76
C PRO A 22 -4.55 12.15 13.36
N LEU A 23 -4.92 12.66 12.18
CA LEU A 23 -4.50 13.98 11.76
C LEU A 23 -5.12 15.09 12.62
N GLN A 24 -6.42 14.95 12.94
CA GLN A 24 -7.11 15.91 13.80
C GLN A 24 -6.47 15.95 15.20
N LEU A 25 -6.17 14.77 15.78
CA LEU A 25 -5.48 14.69 17.07
C LEU A 25 -4.07 15.29 17.00
N LEU A 26 -3.32 15.01 15.93
CA LEU A 26 -1.98 15.55 15.73
C LEU A 26 -1.99 17.07 15.63
N LEU A 27 -2.94 17.63 14.89
CA LEU A 27 -3.10 19.09 14.78
C LEU A 27 -3.59 19.71 16.10
N TRP A 28 -4.47 19.04 16.82
CA TRP A 28 -4.90 19.47 18.15
C TRP A 28 -3.74 19.53 19.13
N ASP A 29 -2.92 18.46 19.21
CA ASP A 29 -1.72 18.42 20.04
C ASP A 29 -0.73 19.53 19.67
N ALA A 30 -0.62 19.84 18.36
CA ALA A 30 0.24 20.93 17.87
C ALA A 30 -0.26 22.31 18.35
N VAL A 31 -1.56 22.58 18.25
CA VAL A 31 -2.17 23.85 18.72
C VAL A 31 -2.07 23.99 20.24
N GLN A 32 -2.26 22.90 20.97
CA GLN A 32 -2.16 22.88 22.44
C GLN A 32 -0.73 22.83 22.97
N GLN A 33 0.28 22.87 22.09
CA GLN A 33 1.71 22.75 22.45
C GLN A 33 2.05 21.46 23.23
N GLN A 34 1.30 20.36 22.98
CA GLN A 34 1.45 19.07 23.65
C GLN A 34 2.35 18.08 22.86
N LEU A 35 3.06 18.55 21.84
CA LEU A 35 3.95 17.70 21.03
C LEU A 35 5.32 17.44 21.70
N GLY A 36 5.57 18.02 22.87
CA GLY A 36 6.82 17.83 23.62
C GLY A 36 7.92 18.82 23.22
N ALA A 37 9.17 18.50 23.60
CA ALA A 37 10.31 19.41 23.45
C ALA A 37 10.70 19.70 21.98
N ASN A 38 10.46 18.74 21.07
CA ASN A 38 10.72 18.91 19.63
C ASN A 38 9.44 18.66 18.81
N PRO A 39 8.61 19.69 18.60
CA PRO A 39 7.33 19.54 17.91
C PRO A 39 7.46 19.06 16.46
N VAL A 40 8.51 19.51 15.75
CA VAL A 40 8.73 19.14 14.34
C VAL A 40 9.05 17.66 14.21
N GLU A 41 9.92 17.15 15.07
CA GLU A 41 10.25 15.73 15.14
C GLU A 41 9.03 14.88 15.48
N ALA A 42 8.21 15.31 16.45
CA ALA A 42 6.97 14.62 16.81
C ALA A 42 5.97 14.56 15.63
N LEU A 43 5.82 15.67 14.88
CA LEU A 43 4.99 15.71 13.67
C LEU A 43 5.52 14.76 12.60
N LEU A 44 6.83 14.74 12.36
CA LEU A 44 7.48 13.83 11.42
C LEU A 44 7.24 12.37 11.81
N HIS A 45 7.58 11.98 13.04
CA HIS A 45 7.42 10.59 13.48
C HIS A 45 5.96 10.13 13.40
N ARG A 46 5.03 10.85 14.04
CA ARG A 46 3.62 10.45 14.09
C ARG A 46 2.97 10.40 12.70
N SER A 47 3.27 11.35 11.82
CA SER A 47 2.72 11.33 10.45
C SER A 47 3.29 10.20 9.60
N GLY A 48 4.59 9.91 9.70
CA GLY A 48 5.24 8.79 9.02
C GLY A 48 4.72 7.43 9.49
N GLU A 49 4.54 7.26 10.80
CA GLU A 49 3.94 6.04 11.37
C GLU A 49 2.52 5.80 10.86
N TRP A 50 1.66 6.83 10.82
CA TRP A 50 0.31 6.68 10.28
C TRP A 50 0.31 6.35 8.79
N ALA A 51 1.23 6.92 8.00
CA ALA A 51 1.41 6.53 6.61
C ALA A 51 1.73 5.02 6.49
N LEU A 52 2.67 4.52 7.29
CA LEU A 52 3.07 3.11 7.30
C LEU A 52 1.95 2.20 7.80
N ARG A 53 1.26 2.55 8.89
CA ARG A 53 0.11 1.80 9.44
C ARG A 53 -0.99 1.62 8.39
N LEU A 54 -1.37 2.69 7.69
CA LEU A 54 -2.40 2.65 6.66
C LEU A 54 -1.94 1.91 5.41
N LEU A 55 -0.66 1.97 5.06
CA LEU A 55 -0.08 1.19 3.97
C LEU A 55 -0.13 -0.31 4.29
N LEU A 56 0.28 -0.71 5.49
CA LEU A 56 0.20 -2.10 5.96
C LEU A 56 -1.25 -2.59 6.06
N ALA A 57 -2.17 -1.76 6.56
CA ALA A 57 -3.61 -2.05 6.55
C ALA A 57 -4.13 -2.29 5.13
N THR A 58 -3.70 -1.47 4.15
CA THR A 58 -4.04 -1.65 2.73
C THR A 58 -3.55 -3.00 2.19
N LEU A 59 -2.35 -3.42 2.57
CA LEU A 59 -1.78 -4.72 2.19
C LEU A 59 -2.49 -5.88 2.88
N ALA A 60 -2.92 -5.70 4.13
CA ALA A 60 -3.62 -6.71 4.94
C ALA A 60 -5.05 -7.02 4.45
N VAL A 61 -5.72 -6.10 3.75
CA VAL A 61 -7.08 -6.31 3.21
C VAL A 61 -7.20 -7.60 2.39
N THR A 62 -6.20 -7.93 1.58
CA THR A 62 -6.26 -9.12 0.72
C THR A 62 -6.09 -10.44 1.50
N PRO A 63 -5.10 -10.61 2.39
CA PRO A 63 -5.02 -11.76 3.28
C PRO A 63 -6.27 -11.90 4.16
N LEU A 64 -6.71 -10.80 4.78
CA LEU A 64 -7.86 -10.81 5.68
C LEU A 64 -9.14 -11.26 4.97
N ARG A 65 -9.43 -10.73 3.78
CA ARG A 65 -10.55 -11.19 2.96
C ARG A 65 -10.51 -12.71 2.73
N ARG A 66 -9.34 -13.29 2.57
CA ARG A 66 -9.21 -14.73 2.25
C ARG A 66 -9.41 -15.62 3.46
N VAL A 67 -8.96 -15.15 4.62
CA VAL A 67 -9.16 -15.87 5.88
C VAL A 67 -10.62 -15.80 6.32
N THR A 68 -11.23 -14.61 6.24
CA THR A 68 -12.61 -14.39 6.71
C THR A 68 -13.67 -14.70 5.65
N GLY A 69 -13.32 -14.76 4.37
CA GLY A 69 -14.29 -14.88 3.27
C GLY A 69 -15.04 -13.58 2.94
N TRP A 70 -14.76 -12.46 3.64
CA TRP A 70 -15.50 -11.20 3.53
C TRP A 70 -15.10 -10.41 2.28
N GLY A 71 -15.82 -10.65 1.18
CA GLY A 71 -15.54 -10.00 -0.12
C GLY A 71 -15.67 -8.47 -0.12
N TRP A 72 -16.51 -7.92 0.78
CA TRP A 72 -16.76 -6.49 0.90
C TRP A 72 -15.55 -5.68 1.37
N LEU A 73 -14.58 -6.29 2.08
CA LEU A 73 -13.34 -5.65 2.52
C LEU A 73 -12.55 -5.00 1.37
N LEU A 74 -12.60 -5.57 0.16
CA LEU A 74 -11.90 -4.99 -1.00
C LEU A 74 -12.38 -3.58 -1.37
N ARG A 75 -13.60 -3.21 -0.98
CA ARG A 75 -14.18 -1.89 -1.27
C ARG A 75 -13.51 -0.77 -0.47
N PHE A 76 -12.82 -1.10 0.62
CA PHE A 76 -12.10 -0.16 1.48
C PHE A 76 -10.62 -0.01 1.13
N ARG A 77 -10.05 -1.00 0.41
CA ARG A 77 -8.63 -1.03 0.08
C ARG A 77 -8.14 0.25 -0.61
N ARG A 78 -8.94 0.77 -1.57
CA ARG A 78 -8.57 1.99 -2.29
C ARG A 78 -8.51 3.20 -1.36
N MET A 79 -9.47 3.33 -0.45
CA MET A 79 -9.53 4.44 0.49
C MET A 79 -8.34 4.41 1.45
N LEU A 80 -8.04 3.23 2.04
CA LEU A 80 -6.86 3.04 2.89
C LEU A 80 -5.57 3.40 2.16
N GLY A 81 -5.40 2.97 0.89
CA GLY A 81 -4.22 3.30 0.10
C GLY A 81 -4.08 4.79 -0.22
N LEU A 82 -5.18 5.49 -0.46
CA LEU A 82 -5.17 6.94 -0.67
C LEU A 82 -4.84 7.70 0.61
N TYR A 83 -5.32 7.24 1.77
CA TYR A 83 -4.93 7.81 3.05
C TYR A 83 -3.47 7.53 3.41
N ALA A 84 -2.95 6.34 3.09
CA ALA A 84 -1.51 6.07 3.24
C ALA A 84 -0.65 7.05 2.43
N PHE A 85 -1.03 7.32 1.18
CA PHE A 85 -0.38 8.35 0.36
C PHE A 85 -0.55 9.76 0.97
N PHE A 86 -1.75 10.11 1.42
CA PHE A 86 -2.01 11.42 2.03
C PHE A 86 -1.11 11.69 3.25
N TYR A 87 -0.99 10.72 4.17
CA TYR A 87 -0.11 10.85 5.32
C TYR A 87 1.37 10.86 4.94
N ALA A 88 1.78 10.08 3.94
CA ALA A 88 3.14 10.11 3.41
C ALA A 88 3.48 11.48 2.78
N LEU A 89 2.53 12.07 2.06
CA LEU A 89 2.67 13.41 1.49
C LEU A 89 2.73 14.47 2.60
N PHE A 90 1.84 14.38 3.60
CA PHE A 90 1.86 15.28 4.76
C PHE A 90 3.19 15.19 5.52
N HIS A 91 3.69 13.98 5.79
CA HIS A 91 5.01 13.74 6.37
C HIS A 91 6.13 14.43 5.56
N PHE A 92 6.11 14.29 4.25
CA PHE A 92 7.08 14.92 3.38
C PHE A 92 6.97 16.45 3.36
N VAL A 93 5.76 17.01 3.40
CA VAL A 93 5.55 18.47 3.51
C VAL A 93 6.07 19.02 4.84
N VAL A 94 5.86 18.30 5.95
CA VAL A 94 6.43 18.66 7.26
C VAL A 94 7.97 18.68 7.20
N TYR A 95 8.59 17.68 6.56
CA TYR A 95 10.04 17.64 6.33
C TYR A 95 10.51 18.85 5.51
N LEU A 96 9.86 19.14 4.37
CA LEU A 96 10.27 20.23 3.49
C LEU A 96 10.14 21.59 4.16
N TRP A 97 9.03 21.84 4.84
CA TRP A 97 8.68 23.16 5.32
C TRP A 97 9.18 23.42 6.74
N LEU A 98 8.88 22.51 7.68
CA LEU A 98 9.17 22.74 9.10
C LEU A 98 10.58 22.28 9.50
N ASP A 99 11.08 21.19 8.91
CA ASP A 99 12.41 20.66 9.25
C ASP A 99 13.52 21.35 8.44
N ARG A 100 13.30 21.58 7.12
CA ARG A 100 14.30 22.16 6.20
C ARG A 100 14.04 23.59 5.76
N GLY A 101 12.93 24.22 6.20
CA GLY A 101 12.63 25.61 5.87
C GLY A 101 12.64 25.93 4.36
N LEU A 102 12.32 24.93 3.50
CA LEU A 102 12.38 25.01 2.03
C LEU A 102 13.78 25.30 1.47
N SER A 103 14.84 24.98 2.22
CA SER A 103 16.22 25.10 1.74
C SER A 103 16.55 24.01 0.69
N TRP A 104 16.37 24.31 -0.58
CA TRP A 104 16.57 23.34 -1.67
C TRP A 104 18.00 22.77 -1.72
N GLY A 105 18.99 23.56 -1.32
CA GLY A 105 20.39 23.11 -1.21
C GLY A 105 20.54 22.01 -0.16
N GLU A 106 20.00 22.21 1.05
CA GLU A 106 20.06 21.22 2.13
C GLU A 106 19.27 19.97 1.79
N ILE A 107 18.08 20.12 1.17
CA ILE A 107 17.26 19.00 0.71
C ILE A 107 18.02 18.15 -0.31
N GLY A 108 18.71 18.78 -1.26
CA GLY A 108 19.56 18.09 -2.23
C GLY A 108 20.71 17.32 -1.58
N VAL A 109 21.39 17.94 -0.61
CA VAL A 109 22.46 17.29 0.18
C VAL A 109 21.91 16.11 0.97
N ASP A 110 20.76 16.27 1.65
CA ASP A 110 20.12 15.18 2.40
C ASP A 110 19.75 13.99 1.51
N LEU A 111 19.22 14.23 0.32
CA LEU A 111 18.89 13.16 -0.63
C LEU A 111 20.14 12.40 -1.12
N LEU A 112 21.29 13.05 -1.20
CA LEU A 112 22.52 12.41 -1.66
C LEU A 112 23.30 11.74 -0.52
N GLN A 113 23.33 12.34 0.67
CA GLN A 113 24.18 11.90 1.77
C GLN A 113 23.45 11.03 2.80
N ARG A 114 22.12 11.04 2.83
CA ARG A 114 21.30 10.27 3.77
C ARG A 114 20.46 9.21 3.05
N PRO A 115 20.95 7.99 2.87
CA PRO A 115 20.28 6.96 2.06
C PRO A 115 18.86 6.64 2.55
N TYR A 116 18.60 6.76 3.86
CA TYR A 116 17.25 6.53 4.39
C TYR A 116 16.23 7.56 3.85
N ILE A 117 16.62 8.83 3.66
CA ILE A 117 15.76 9.87 3.08
C ILE A 117 15.45 9.54 1.62
N SER A 118 16.47 9.14 0.84
CA SER A 118 16.31 8.77 -0.57
C SER A 118 15.34 7.58 -0.75
N ILE A 119 15.42 6.58 0.11
CA ILE A 119 14.51 5.42 0.09
C ILE A 119 13.09 5.84 0.46
N GLY A 120 12.92 6.70 1.49
CA GLY A 120 11.62 7.26 1.86
C GLY A 120 11.00 8.08 0.71
N PHE A 121 11.82 8.89 0.03
CA PHE A 121 11.40 9.65 -1.13
C PHE A 121 11.00 8.75 -2.31
N ALA A 122 11.75 7.68 -2.58
CA ALA A 122 11.38 6.69 -3.60
C ALA A 122 10.04 6.00 -3.26
N ALA A 123 9.79 5.67 -1.99
CA ALA A 123 8.49 5.14 -1.56
C ALA A 123 7.35 6.13 -1.83
N LEU A 124 7.56 7.42 -1.52
CA LEU A 124 6.58 8.47 -1.78
C LEU A 124 6.27 8.61 -3.28
N LEU A 125 7.29 8.60 -4.15
CA LEU A 125 7.10 8.68 -5.61
C LEU A 125 6.28 7.49 -6.14
N ILE A 126 6.52 6.28 -5.63
CA ILE A 126 5.71 5.12 -5.97
C ILE A 126 4.25 5.34 -5.51
N LEU A 127 4.04 5.74 -4.26
CA LEU A 127 2.70 6.00 -3.72
C LEU A 127 1.97 7.10 -4.51
N LEU A 128 2.67 8.15 -4.94
CA LEU A 128 2.14 9.21 -5.80
C LEU A 128 1.65 8.65 -7.14
N ALA A 129 2.46 7.82 -7.81
CA ALA A 129 2.07 7.17 -9.07
C ALA A 129 0.84 6.27 -8.89
N LEU A 130 0.76 5.53 -7.78
CA LEU A 130 -0.39 4.68 -7.46
C LEU A 130 -1.64 5.52 -7.15
N ALA A 131 -1.51 6.62 -6.42
CA ALA A 131 -2.61 7.52 -6.09
C ALA A 131 -3.15 8.22 -7.35
N ALA A 132 -2.27 8.79 -8.19
CA ALA A 132 -2.63 9.46 -9.45
C ALA A 132 -3.38 8.51 -10.41
N THR A 133 -2.97 7.23 -10.44
CA THR A 133 -3.59 6.21 -11.31
C THR A 133 -4.80 5.50 -10.67
N SER A 134 -5.24 5.93 -9.47
CA SER A 134 -6.37 5.32 -8.76
C SER A 134 -7.74 5.79 -9.24
N THR A 135 -7.85 6.76 -10.16
CA THR A 135 -9.15 7.23 -10.68
C THR A 135 -9.81 6.21 -11.61
N LYS A 136 -11.15 6.16 -11.62
CA LYS A 136 -11.88 5.21 -12.47
C LYS A 136 -11.57 5.38 -13.96
N GLY A 137 -11.33 6.61 -14.41
CA GLY A 137 -10.97 6.92 -15.81
C GLY A 137 -9.61 6.33 -16.19
N VAL A 138 -8.58 6.56 -15.35
CA VAL A 138 -7.22 6.06 -15.58
C VAL A 138 -7.17 4.54 -15.48
N MET A 139 -7.88 3.95 -14.51
CA MET A 139 -7.99 2.49 -14.38
C MET A 139 -8.51 1.83 -15.67
N ARG A 140 -9.56 2.43 -16.29
CA ARG A 140 -10.10 1.94 -17.56
C ARG A 140 -9.13 2.10 -18.73
N ARG A 141 -8.41 3.23 -18.78
CA ARG A 141 -7.41 3.50 -19.85
C ARG A 141 -6.21 2.56 -19.77
N LEU A 142 -5.69 2.31 -18.57
CA LEU A 142 -4.52 1.47 -18.36
C LEU A 142 -4.83 -0.05 -18.45
N GLY A 143 -6.06 -0.48 -18.19
CA GLY A 143 -6.48 -1.87 -18.26
C GLY A 143 -5.52 -2.83 -17.53
N ARG A 144 -4.91 -3.78 -18.24
CA ARG A 144 -3.97 -4.77 -17.65
C ARG A 144 -2.70 -4.14 -17.07
N ARG A 145 -2.23 -3.01 -17.63
CA ARG A 145 -1.04 -2.31 -17.15
C ARG A 145 -1.28 -1.69 -15.76
N TRP A 146 -2.53 -1.31 -15.45
CA TRP A 146 -2.90 -0.83 -14.13
C TRP A 146 -2.58 -1.85 -13.02
N THR A 147 -2.88 -3.11 -13.25
CA THR A 147 -2.58 -4.17 -12.27
C THR A 147 -1.08 -4.34 -12.05
N ALA A 148 -0.27 -4.28 -13.11
CA ALA A 148 1.18 -4.36 -13.02
C ALA A 148 1.75 -3.16 -12.24
N LEU A 149 1.30 -1.93 -12.57
CA LEU A 149 1.71 -0.73 -11.84
C LEU A 149 1.35 -0.83 -10.34
N HIS A 150 0.14 -1.28 -10.00
CA HIS A 150 -0.29 -1.37 -8.60
C HIS A 150 0.39 -2.48 -7.79
N GLN A 151 1.20 -3.35 -8.42
CA GLN A 151 2.08 -4.26 -7.70
C GLN A 151 3.27 -3.54 -7.04
N TRP A 152 3.65 -2.35 -7.51
CA TRP A 152 4.71 -1.54 -6.89
C TRP A 152 4.37 -1.09 -5.46
N VAL A 153 3.12 -1.25 -5.01
CA VAL A 153 2.74 -1.05 -3.61
C VAL A 153 3.58 -1.91 -2.64
N TYR A 154 4.08 -3.07 -3.09
CA TYR A 154 4.95 -3.92 -2.27
C TYR A 154 6.35 -3.35 -2.14
N ALA A 155 6.87 -2.76 -3.23
CA ALA A 155 8.14 -2.03 -3.18
C ALA A 155 8.01 -0.77 -2.31
N ALA A 156 6.90 -0.03 -2.41
CA ALA A 156 6.63 1.10 -1.51
C ALA A 156 6.60 0.66 -0.04
N GLY A 157 5.94 -0.46 0.28
CA GLY A 157 5.91 -1.02 1.63
C GLY A 157 7.30 -1.42 2.14
N LEU A 158 8.09 -2.09 1.31
CA LEU A 158 9.47 -2.46 1.64
C LEU A 158 10.33 -1.23 1.91
N PHE A 159 10.29 -0.24 1.02
CA PHE A 159 11.06 1.00 1.17
C PHE A 159 10.65 1.80 2.39
N SER A 160 9.34 1.87 2.71
CA SER A 160 8.85 2.54 3.92
C SER A 160 9.35 1.85 5.20
N VAL A 161 9.37 0.51 5.23
CA VAL A 161 9.89 -0.25 6.37
C VAL A 161 11.40 -0.06 6.52
N ILE A 162 12.16 -0.12 5.42
CA ILE A 162 13.63 0.10 5.44
C ILE A 162 13.93 1.55 5.87
N HIS A 163 13.19 2.53 5.35
CA HIS A 163 13.32 3.94 5.74
C HIS A 163 13.16 4.11 7.25
N TYR A 164 12.14 3.50 7.85
CA TYR A 164 11.87 3.59 9.29
C TYR A 164 12.93 2.86 10.11
N LEU A 165 13.35 1.65 9.70
CA LEU A 165 14.43 0.89 10.36
C LEU A 165 15.76 1.65 10.38
N TRP A 166 16.08 2.36 9.31
CA TRP A 166 17.34 3.12 9.23
C TRP A 166 17.31 4.47 9.96
N LEU A 167 16.12 5.05 10.11
CA LEU A 167 15.93 6.31 10.83
C LEU A 167 16.21 6.14 12.32
N VAL A 168 15.79 5.00 12.90
CA VAL A 168 15.85 4.76 14.34
C VAL A 168 17.23 4.27 14.74
N LYS A 169 17.85 4.92 15.74
CA LYS A 169 19.21 4.61 16.21
C LYS A 169 19.27 3.74 17.47
N SER A 170 18.22 3.75 18.30
CA SER A 170 18.28 3.16 19.64
C SER A 170 17.12 2.21 19.97
N ASP A 171 15.89 2.50 19.59
CA ASP A 171 14.74 1.65 19.91
C ASP A 171 14.15 1.01 18.65
N TYR A 172 14.55 -0.23 18.38
CA TYR A 172 14.08 -1.01 17.22
C TYR A 172 12.77 -1.77 17.47
N ARG A 173 12.10 -1.58 18.61
CA ARG A 173 10.87 -2.34 18.95
C ARG A 173 9.75 -2.04 17.97
N GLU A 174 9.42 -0.76 17.78
CA GLU A 174 8.35 -0.36 16.86
C GLU A 174 8.70 -0.62 15.39
N PRO A 175 9.85 -0.17 14.85
CA PRO A 175 10.24 -0.49 13.47
C PRO A 175 10.31 -1.99 13.20
N GLY A 176 10.81 -2.78 14.17
CA GLY A 176 10.87 -4.24 14.10
C GLY A 176 9.49 -4.89 14.04
N LEU A 177 8.52 -4.37 14.81
CA LEU A 177 7.13 -4.84 14.74
C LEU A 177 6.53 -4.61 13.35
N TYR A 178 6.70 -3.42 12.77
CA TYR A 178 6.17 -3.14 11.42
C TYR A 178 6.88 -3.96 10.34
N ALA A 179 8.19 -4.20 10.47
CA ALA A 179 8.93 -5.10 9.60
C ALA A 179 8.40 -6.53 9.69
N ALA A 180 8.14 -7.04 10.90
CA ALA A 180 7.57 -8.38 11.11
C ALA A 180 6.17 -8.49 10.49
N ILE A 181 5.29 -7.48 10.68
CA ILE A 181 3.97 -7.44 10.07
C ILE A 181 4.09 -7.44 8.52
N PHE A 182 4.97 -6.62 7.97
CA PHE A 182 5.19 -6.58 6.52
C PHE A 182 5.66 -7.93 5.97
N LEU A 183 6.64 -8.55 6.61
CA LEU A 183 7.16 -9.88 6.23
C LEU A 183 6.05 -10.94 6.30
N LEU A 184 5.25 -10.96 7.38
CA LEU A 184 4.12 -11.87 7.51
C LEU A 184 3.13 -11.72 6.36
N LEU A 185 2.77 -10.48 6.00
CA LEU A 185 1.88 -10.19 4.87
C LEU A 185 2.46 -10.68 3.54
N MET A 186 3.78 -10.55 3.34
CA MET A 186 4.47 -11.03 2.14
C MET A 186 4.51 -12.56 2.09
N LEU A 187 4.78 -13.25 3.20
CA LEU A 187 4.77 -14.71 3.28
C LEU A 187 3.39 -15.28 2.94
N PHE A 188 2.32 -14.71 3.51
CA PHE A 188 0.95 -15.09 3.15
C PHE A 188 0.69 -14.95 1.65
N ARG A 189 1.25 -13.93 1.02
CA ARG A 189 1.06 -13.69 -0.40
C ARG A 189 1.87 -14.66 -1.27
N MET A 190 3.13 -14.92 -0.93
CA MET A 190 3.99 -15.86 -1.66
C MET A 190 3.42 -17.28 -1.64
N GLY A 191 2.96 -17.77 -0.49
CA GLY A 191 2.28 -19.05 -0.39
C GLY A 191 1.07 -19.19 -1.31
N GLN A 192 0.39 -18.08 -1.57
CA GLN A 192 -0.77 -18.04 -2.46
C GLN A 192 -0.40 -18.06 -3.94
N VAL A 193 0.69 -17.41 -4.32
CA VAL A 193 1.21 -17.46 -5.71
C VAL A 193 1.63 -18.89 -6.03
N LYS A 194 2.36 -19.53 -5.10
CA LYS A 194 2.80 -20.94 -5.25
C LYS A 194 1.61 -21.88 -5.44
N ARG A 195 0.56 -21.77 -4.61
CA ARG A 195 -0.66 -22.60 -4.74
C ARG A 195 -1.38 -22.40 -6.07
N ARG A 196 -1.47 -21.16 -6.57
CA ARG A 196 -2.09 -20.87 -7.88
C ARG A 196 -1.29 -21.45 -9.05
N LEU A 197 0.04 -21.36 -8.99
CA LEU A 197 0.91 -21.94 -10.01
C LEU A 197 0.78 -23.46 -10.00
N GLN A 198 0.84 -24.11 -8.85
CA GLN A 198 0.66 -25.56 -8.72
C GLN A 198 -0.70 -26.03 -9.24
N HIS A 199 -1.79 -25.30 -8.94
CA HIS A 199 -3.12 -25.63 -9.46
C HIS A 199 -3.18 -25.48 -10.98
N ARG A 200 -2.59 -24.43 -11.57
CA ARG A 200 -2.52 -24.24 -13.02
C ARG A 200 -1.72 -25.38 -13.70
N PHE A 201 -0.56 -25.72 -13.13
CA PHE A 201 0.24 -26.84 -13.63
C PHE A 201 -0.54 -28.16 -13.56
N ARG A 202 -1.22 -28.45 -12.44
CA ARG A 202 -2.02 -29.67 -12.28
C ARG A 202 -3.18 -29.74 -13.28
N VAL A 203 -3.86 -28.63 -13.55
CA VAL A 203 -4.94 -28.57 -14.56
C VAL A 203 -4.39 -28.77 -15.97
N TYR A 204 -3.22 -28.21 -16.29
CA TYR A 204 -2.59 -28.33 -17.60
C TYR A 204 -2.08 -29.76 -17.86
N PHE A 205 -1.48 -30.42 -16.87
CA PHE A 205 -0.94 -31.76 -17.01
C PHE A 205 -2.01 -32.88 -16.89
N ASN A 206 -3.13 -32.62 -16.22
CA ASN A 206 -4.25 -33.56 -16.07
C ASN A 206 -5.39 -33.27 -17.05
N ALA A 207 -5.22 -32.37 -18.00
CA ALA A 207 -6.20 -32.24 -19.11
C ALA A 207 -6.22 -33.55 -19.91
N PRO A 208 -7.39 -34.19 -20.06
CA PRO A 208 -7.49 -35.45 -20.82
C PRO A 208 -7.00 -35.18 -22.24
N GLN A 209 -6.03 -36.00 -22.72
CA GLN A 209 -5.45 -35.89 -24.05
C GLN A 209 -6.44 -36.34 -25.16
N ASN A 210 -7.72 -36.49 -24.85
CA ASN A 210 -8.76 -36.98 -25.75
C ASN A 210 -9.52 -35.85 -26.49
N MET A 211 -8.86 -34.75 -26.81
CA MET A 211 -9.40 -33.89 -27.87
C MET A 211 -8.91 -34.41 -29.22
N THR A 212 -9.59 -35.46 -29.72
CA THR A 212 -9.54 -35.79 -31.13
C THR A 212 -10.07 -34.58 -31.91
N PHE A 213 -9.21 -33.99 -32.72
CA PHE A 213 -9.63 -33.00 -33.70
C PHE A 213 -10.68 -33.62 -34.60
N PRO A 214 -11.82 -32.98 -34.88
CA PRO A 214 -12.76 -33.49 -35.86
C PRO A 214 -12.03 -33.55 -37.21
N GLU A 215 -11.88 -34.77 -37.72
CA GLU A 215 -11.42 -35.01 -39.09
C GLU A 215 -12.27 -34.19 -40.07
N SER A 216 -11.61 -33.30 -40.77
CA SER A 216 -12.19 -32.61 -41.93
C SER A 216 -12.61 -33.65 -42.97
N ARG A 217 -13.90 -34.04 -42.97
CA ARG A 217 -14.48 -34.78 -44.08
C ARG A 217 -14.31 -33.96 -45.36
N SER A 218 -13.30 -34.30 -46.14
CA SER A 218 -13.23 -33.96 -47.55
C SER A 218 -14.42 -34.63 -48.29
N ARG A 219 -15.48 -33.88 -48.52
CA ARG A 219 -16.45 -34.25 -49.58
C ARG A 219 -15.83 -33.84 -50.91
N ILE A 220 -15.19 -34.78 -51.53
CA ILE A 220 -15.06 -34.80 -52.98
C ILE A 220 -16.31 -35.58 -53.47
N SER A 221 -17.19 -34.91 -54.14
CA SER A 221 -18.31 -35.46 -54.88
C SER A 221 -18.20 -35.00 -56.29
N GLU A 222 -18.26 -35.99 -57.07
CA GLU A 222 -18.61 -36.07 -58.46
C GLU A 222 -19.60 -35.01 -58.98
#